data_22c90a7bcadbc8c4e3897374efaadecb
#
_entry.id   22c90a7bcadbc8c4e3897374efaadecb
#
_cell.length_a   1.000
_cell.length_b   1.000
_cell.length_c   1.000
_cell.angle_alpha   90.00
_cell.angle_beta   90.00
_cell.angle_gamma   90.00
#
_symmetry.space_group_name_H-M   'P 1'
#
loop_
_entity.id
_entity.type
_entity.pdbx_description
1 polymer ?
#
loop_
_entity_poly.entity_id
_entity_poly.type
_entity_poly.pdbx_seq_one_letter_code
_entity_poly.pdbx_strand_id
1 'polypeptide(L)'
;LRMSRGLGDVYKRQVWNEAYMGAPMESILNGYEDPRREIYFATCQNEQFAGEYRGIRQGTCFAHNYYNTLSKLKVTQQTDAVLMPAAEVWFLRAEAALRGWTDESAKTCYEEGVMASFRQYGILQSDAYLESDLLPADFVDTYDMENDITARCQVSPRWLESADRDTKLEKIITQKWIAMFPEGCEAW
;
A
#
# COMPACT_ATOMS: atom_id res chain seq x y z
N LEU A 1 -11.48 12.94 -14.96
CA LEU A 1 -10.52 13.43 -13.92
C LEU A 1 -9.75 12.28 -13.26
N ARG A 2 -10.40 11.17 -12.95
CA ARG A 2 -9.78 9.97 -12.36
C ARG A 2 -8.76 9.33 -13.32
N MET A 3 -9.12 9.19 -14.61
CA MET A 3 -8.20 8.65 -15.62
C MET A 3 -6.97 9.53 -15.85
N SER A 4 -7.08 10.85 -15.69
CA SER A 4 -5.96 11.76 -15.94
C SER A 4 -4.86 11.67 -14.86
N ARG A 5 -5.18 11.24 -13.63
CA ARG A 5 -4.18 11.07 -12.55
C ARG A 5 -3.33 9.84 -12.75
N GLY A 6 -3.95 8.66 -12.98
CA GLY A 6 -3.20 7.44 -13.27
C GLY A 6 -2.31 7.55 -14.51
N LEU A 7 -2.82 8.17 -15.57
CA LEU A 7 -2.02 8.51 -16.76
C LEU A 7 -0.89 9.50 -16.44
N GLY A 8 -1.13 10.46 -15.55
CA GLY A 8 -0.11 11.40 -15.08
C GLY A 8 1.04 10.70 -14.35
N ASP A 9 0.75 9.71 -13.52
CA ASP A 9 1.76 8.95 -12.78
C ASP A 9 2.54 8.00 -13.71
N VAL A 10 1.87 7.37 -14.67
CA VAL A 10 2.53 6.60 -15.73
C VAL A 10 3.47 7.51 -16.54
N TYR A 11 3.01 8.69 -16.94
CA TYR A 11 3.84 9.67 -17.66
C TYR A 11 5.06 10.10 -16.85
N LYS A 12 4.87 10.47 -15.60
CA LYS A 12 5.98 10.85 -14.69
C LYS A 12 6.99 9.71 -14.55
N ARG A 13 6.52 8.48 -14.36
CA ARG A 13 7.42 7.33 -14.25
C ARG A 13 8.21 7.08 -15.53
N GLN A 14 7.57 7.18 -16.68
CA GLN A 14 8.18 6.85 -17.98
C GLN A 14 9.11 7.94 -18.50
N VAL A 15 8.69 9.21 -18.39
CA VAL A 15 9.44 10.34 -18.97
C VAL A 15 10.44 10.90 -17.97
N TRP A 16 10.06 11.06 -16.70
CA TRP A 16 10.89 11.72 -15.69
C TRP A 16 11.63 10.72 -14.80
N ASN A 17 11.14 9.48 -14.70
CA ASN A 17 11.71 8.44 -13.84
C ASN A 17 11.80 8.85 -12.36
N GLU A 18 10.88 9.71 -11.90
CA GLU A 18 10.89 10.38 -10.58
C GLU A 18 9.76 9.91 -9.65
N ALA A 19 9.04 8.85 -10.00
CA ALA A 19 8.03 8.27 -9.12
C ALA A 19 8.65 7.19 -8.22
N TYR A 20 8.79 7.50 -6.94
CA TYR A 20 9.42 6.64 -5.93
C TYR A 20 8.40 6.08 -4.94
N MET A 21 8.78 5.00 -4.26
CA MET A 21 8.07 4.50 -3.10
C MET A 21 8.06 5.57 -2.00
N GLY A 22 6.91 5.84 -1.41
CA GLY A 22 6.83 6.75 -0.27
C GLY A 22 7.09 6.04 1.05
N ALA A 23 7.59 6.75 2.06
CA ALA A 23 7.85 6.21 3.40
C ALA A 23 6.65 5.47 4.02
N PRO A 24 5.39 5.94 3.93
CA PRO A 24 4.25 5.17 4.43
C PRO A 24 4.05 3.83 3.72
N MET A 25 4.30 3.76 2.41
CA MET A 25 4.22 2.52 1.63
C MET A 25 5.33 1.55 2.03
N GLU A 26 6.56 2.05 2.23
CA GLU A 26 7.67 1.24 2.75
C GLU A 26 7.32 0.66 4.11
N SER A 27 6.92 1.51 5.06
CA SER A 27 6.56 1.11 6.43
C SER A 27 5.55 -0.03 6.44
N ILE A 28 4.46 0.13 5.71
CA ILE A 28 3.34 -0.82 5.73
C ILE A 28 3.67 -2.08 4.93
N LEU A 29 4.13 -1.96 3.70
CA LEU A 29 4.37 -3.13 2.84
C LEU A 29 5.56 -3.98 3.31
N ASN A 30 6.63 -3.34 3.84
CA ASN A 30 7.75 -4.09 4.40
C ASN A 30 7.36 -4.71 5.75
N GLY A 31 6.67 -3.97 6.61
CA GLY A 31 6.25 -4.46 7.92
C GLY A 31 5.29 -5.65 7.83
N TYR A 32 4.36 -5.63 6.89
CA TYR A 32 3.42 -6.73 6.66
C TYR A 32 4.02 -7.89 5.85
N GLU A 33 5.22 -7.73 5.29
CA GLU A 33 5.77 -8.63 4.26
C GLU A 33 4.77 -8.80 3.09
N ASP A 34 4.12 -7.70 2.71
CA ASP A 34 3.01 -7.71 1.77
C ASP A 34 3.48 -8.08 0.36
N PRO A 35 2.95 -9.16 -0.24
CA PRO A 35 3.40 -9.63 -1.56
C PRO A 35 3.07 -8.64 -2.69
N ARG A 36 2.13 -7.69 -2.51
CA ARG A 36 1.84 -6.64 -3.48
C ARG A 36 3.01 -5.67 -3.67
N ARG A 37 3.93 -5.60 -2.69
CA ARG A 37 5.15 -4.80 -2.75
C ARG A 37 5.95 -5.08 -4.02
N GLU A 38 6.13 -6.35 -4.37
CA GLU A 38 6.89 -6.79 -5.53
C GLU A 38 6.22 -6.43 -6.87
N ILE A 39 4.91 -6.21 -6.84
CA ILE A 39 4.12 -5.82 -8.00
C ILE A 39 4.13 -4.31 -8.19
N TYR A 40 4.01 -3.57 -7.10
CA TYR A 40 3.93 -2.12 -7.13
C TYR A 40 5.27 -1.44 -7.37
N PHE A 41 6.35 -2.00 -6.83
CA PHE A 41 7.67 -1.36 -6.81
C PHE A 41 8.78 -2.29 -7.32
N ALA A 42 9.77 -1.67 -7.96
CA ALA A 42 11.05 -2.31 -8.24
C ALA A 42 11.94 -2.22 -7.00
N THR A 43 12.84 -3.19 -6.84
CA THR A 43 13.87 -3.14 -5.80
C THR A 43 14.85 -2.00 -6.04
N CYS A 44 15.56 -1.60 -5.00
CA CYS A 44 16.62 -0.61 -5.09
C CYS A 44 17.70 -1.03 -6.08
N GLN A 45 18.23 -0.05 -6.81
CA GLN A 45 19.35 -0.22 -7.74
C GLN A 45 20.71 0.10 -7.09
N ASN A 46 20.71 0.61 -5.87
CA ASN A 46 21.89 0.89 -5.08
C ASN A 46 22.50 -0.41 -4.56
N GLU A 47 23.83 -0.58 -4.69
CA GLU A 47 24.52 -1.78 -4.22
C GLU A 47 24.37 -2.02 -2.71
N GLN A 48 24.29 -0.96 -1.91
CA GLN A 48 24.11 -1.05 -0.46
C GLN A 48 22.75 -1.64 -0.04
N PHE A 49 21.72 -1.39 -0.83
CA PHE A 49 20.34 -1.82 -0.56
C PHE A 49 19.79 -2.74 -1.67
N ALA A 50 20.68 -3.38 -2.41
CA ALA A 50 20.31 -4.23 -3.54
C ALA A 50 19.32 -5.34 -3.11
N GLY A 51 18.19 -5.41 -3.80
CA GLY A 51 17.15 -6.37 -3.50
C GLY A 51 16.15 -5.91 -2.42
N GLU A 52 16.40 -4.80 -1.73
CA GLU A 52 15.47 -4.22 -0.75
C GLU A 52 14.45 -3.28 -1.41
N TYR A 53 13.38 -3.01 -0.67
CA TYR A 53 12.37 -2.00 -1.02
C TYR A 53 12.51 -0.83 -0.06
N ARG A 54 13.04 0.28 -0.56
CA ARG A 54 13.29 1.50 0.21
C ARG A 54 12.62 2.69 -0.44
N GLY A 55 11.96 3.49 0.36
CA GLY A 55 11.21 4.67 -0.05
C GLY A 55 11.87 5.97 0.33
N ILE A 56 11.10 7.04 0.15
CA ILE A 56 11.52 8.41 0.46
C ILE A 56 10.43 9.05 1.32
N ARG A 57 10.83 9.75 2.38
CA ARG A 57 9.90 10.56 3.16
C ARG A 57 9.42 11.74 2.31
N GLN A 58 8.12 11.94 2.26
CA GLN A 58 7.53 13.08 1.57
C GLN A 58 7.82 14.39 2.32
N GLY A 59 8.16 15.45 1.55
CA GLY A 59 8.46 16.77 2.11
C GLY A 59 9.89 16.97 2.58
N THR A 60 10.79 16.01 2.36
CA THR A 60 12.21 16.17 2.66
C THR A 60 12.91 17.02 1.61
N CYS A 61 14.02 17.67 1.99
CA CYS A 61 14.92 18.31 1.06
C CYS A 61 15.75 17.23 0.33
N PHE A 62 15.32 16.89 -0.84
CA PHE A 62 15.74 15.73 -1.60
C PHE A 62 17.09 15.97 -2.31
N ALA A 63 18.11 15.21 -1.93
CA ALA A 63 19.37 15.16 -2.65
C ALA A 63 19.29 14.10 -3.76
N HIS A 64 19.02 14.53 -4.98
CA HIS A 64 18.73 13.67 -6.14
C HIS A 64 19.73 12.52 -6.33
N ASN A 65 21.02 12.77 -6.10
CA ASN A 65 22.06 11.77 -6.31
C ASN A 65 22.00 10.57 -5.34
N TYR A 66 21.36 10.74 -4.18
CA TYR A 66 21.25 9.67 -3.18
C TYR A 66 20.00 8.84 -3.36
N TYR A 67 18.86 9.50 -3.61
CA TYR A 67 17.56 8.85 -3.61
C TYR A 67 17.14 8.29 -4.97
N ASN A 68 17.80 8.67 -6.07
CA ASN A 68 17.41 8.24 -7.42
C ASN A 68 17.56 6.74 -7.68
N THR A 69 18.28 6.02 -6.82
CA THR A 69 18.50 4.56 -6.87
C THR A 69 17.55 3.76 -5.98
N LEU A 70 16.70 4.44 -5.19
CA LEU A 70 15.71 3.78 -4.34
C LEU A 70 14.54 3.22 -5.14
N SER A 71 13.63 2.52 -4.47
CA SER A 71 12.52 1.79 -5.09
C SER A 71 11.59 2.71 -5.88
N LYS A 72 11.40 2.38 -7.14
CA LYS A 72 10.56 3.13 -8.07
C LYS A 72 9.30 2.37 -8.41
N LEU A 73 8.27 3.12 -8.79
CA LEU A 73 7.01 2.58 -9.24
C LEU A 73 7.21 1.65 -10.44
N LYS A 74 6.64 0.45 -10.37
CA LYS A 74 6.76 -0.60 -11.41
C LYS A 74 5.60 -0.52 -12.40
N VAL A 75 5.52 0.58 -13.14
CA VAL A 75 4.51 0.81 -14.19
C VAL A 75 5.16 0.96 -15.55
N THR A 76 4.45 0.53 -16.59
CA THR A 76 4.86 0.60 -18.00
C THR A 76 3.73 1.21 -18.84
N GLN A 77 3.99 1.44 -20.12
CA GLN A 77 2.95 1.89 -21.07
C GLN A 77 1.82 0.87 -21.25
N GLN A 78 2.08 -0.38 -20.92
CA GLN A 78 1.12 -1.48 -21.01
C GLN A 78 0.39 -1.74 -19.68
N THR A 79 0.73 -1.01 -18.62
CA THR A 79 0.03 -1.14 -17.35
C THR A 79 -1.38 -0.60 -17.47
N ASP A 80 -2.36 -1.43 -17.14
CA ASP A 80 -3.77 -1.06 -17.20
C ASP A 80 -4.10 0.09 -16.25
N ALA A 81 -4.89 1.05 -16.71
CA ALA A 81 -5.46 2.08 -15.85
C ALA A 81 -6.69 1.51 -15.11
N VAL A 82 -6.53 1.16 -13.86
CA VAL A 82 -7.61 0.66 -13.02
C VAL A 82 -8.53 1.81 -12.63
N LEU A 83 -9.80 1.75 -13.01
CA LEU A 83 -10.79 2.79 -12.69
C LEU A 83 -11.43 2.57 -11.32
N MET A 84 -11.79 1.33 -11.01
CA MET A 84 -12.40 0.92 -9.77
C MET A 84 -12.07 -0.55 -9.50
N PRO A 85 -11.18 -0.86 -8.56
CA PRO A 85 -10.86 -2.24 -8.23
C PRO A 85 -12.02 -2.90 -7.47
N ALA A 86 -12.24 -4.19 -7.69
CA ALA A 86 -13.26 -4.94 -6.96
C ALA A 86 -13.04 -4.90 -5.44
N ALA A 87 -11.78 -4.84 -5.01
CA ALA A 87 -11.40 -4.70 -3.60
C ALA A 87 -11.99 -3.44 -2.96
N GLU A 88 -12.06 -2.31 -3.69
CA GLU A 88 -12.64 -1.06 -3.18
C GLU A 88 -14.09 -1.27 -2.75
N VAL A 89 -14.89 -1.96 -3.57
CA VAL A 89 -16.29 -2.24 -3.27
C VAL A 89 -16.43 -3.07 -2.01
N TRP A 90 -15.60 -4.09 -1.84
CA TRP A 90 -15.59 -4.93 -0.66
C TRP A 90 -15.22 -4.17 0.62
N PHE A 91 -14.22 -3.29 0.57
CA PHE A 91 -13.86 -2.47 1.72
C PHE A 91 -14.94 -1.43 2.06
N LEU A 92 -15.63 -0.86 1.06
CA LEU A 92 -16.79 0.01 1.32
C LEU A 92 -17.93 -0.74 1.99
N ARG A 93 -18.20 -1.99 1.58
CA ARG A 93 -19.17 -2.88 2.24
C ARG A 93 -18.75 -3.24 3.66
N ALA A 94 -17.45 -3.52 3.88
CA ALA A 94 -16.92 -3.78 5.22
C ALA A 94 -17.12 -2.58 6.16
N GLU A 95 -16.87 -1.37 5.69
CA GLU A 95 -17.13 -0.16 6.44
C GLU A 95 -18.62 0.05 6.70
N ALA A 96 -19.48 -0.15 5.71
CA ALA A 96 -20.93 -0.03 5.86
C ALA A 96 -21.48 -1.02 6.90
N ALA A 97 -21.00 -2.26 6.87
CA ALA A 97 -21.35 -3.28 7.87
C ALA A 97 -20.85 -2.91 9.28
N LEU A 98 -19.62 -2.42 9.39
CA LEU A 98 -19.05 -1.96 10.67
C LEU A 98 -19.85 -0.78 11.27
N ARG A 99 -20.41 0.06 10.40
CA ARG A 99 -21.27 1.20 10.79
C ARG A 99 -22.73 0.78 11.08
N GLY A 100 -23.10 -0.47 10.84
CA GLY A 100 -24.47 -0.97 11.02
C GLY A 100 -25.44 -0.49 9.93
N TRP A 101 -24.96 -0.13 8.75
CA TRP A 101 -25.79 0.28 7.62
C TRP A 101 -26.29 -0.91 6.78
N THR A 102 -25.66 -2.07 6.95
CA THR A 102 -26.03 -3.34 6.30
C THR A 102 -25.94 -4.49 7.31
N ASP A 103 -26.61 -5.59 7.04
CA ASP A 103 -26.62 -6.81 7.87
C ASP A 103 -25.45 -7.75 7.52
N GLU A 104 -24.50 -7.31 6.70
CA GLU A 104 -23.35 -8.11 6.28
C GLU A 104 -22.31 -8.24 7.41
N SER A 105 -21.47 -9.27 7.34
CA SER A 105 -20.33 -9.42 8.23
C SER A 105 -19.20 -8.49 7.78
N ALA A 106 -18.81 -7.53 8.62
CA ALA A 106 -17.68 -6.65 8.35
C ALA A 106 -16.37 -7.44 8.16
N LYS A 107 -16.17 -8.52 8.94
CA LYS A 107 -15.03 -9.45 8.78
C LYS A 107 -15.01 -10.07 7.39
N THR A 108 -16.11 -10.68 6.98
CA THR A 108 -16.19 -11.36 5.67
C THR A 108 -15.95 -10.38 4.52
N CYS A 109 -16.54 -9.18 4.58
CA CYS A 109 -16.31 -8.16 3.56
C CYS A 109 -14.85 -7.66 3.52
N TYR A 110 -14.22 -7.52 4.69
CA TYR A 110 -12.81 -7.17 4.80
C TYR A 110 -11.90 -8.22 4.16
N GLU A 111 -12.07 -9.49 4.54
CA GLU A 111 -11.31 -10.62 4.02
C GLU A 111 -11.48 -10.77 2.50
N GLU A 112 -12.72 -10.66 1.99
CA GLU A 112 -12.99 -10.65 0.55
C GLU A 112 -12.34 -9.46 -0.16
N GLY A 113 -12.24 -8.30 0.49
CA GLY A 113 -11.52 -7.14 -0.05
C GLY A 113 -10.03 -7.42 -0.25
N VAL A 114 -9.37 -8.01 0.74
CA VAL A 114 -7.96 -8.42 0.64
C VAL A 114 -7.80 -9.49 -0.45
N MET A 115 -8.64 -10.53 -0.44
CA MET A 115 -8.61 -11.59 -1.44
C MET A 115 -8.87 -11.06 -2.87
N ALA A 116 -9.79 -10.11 -3.03
CA ALA A 116 -10.04 -9.48 -4.34
C ALA A 116 -8.82 -8.71 -4.85
N SER A 117 -8.13 -7.97 -3.95
CA SER A 117 -6.89 -7.30 -4.28
C SER A 117 -5.79 -8.28 -4.69
N PHE A 118 -5.65 -9.39 -3.96
CA PHE A 118 -4.66 -10.42 -4.28
C PHE A 118 -4.96 -11.12 -5.61
N ARG A 119 -6.22 -11.51 -5.84
CA ARG A 119 -6.68 -12.10 -7.11
C ARG A 119 -6.40 -11.20 -8.32
N GLN A 120 -6.53 -9.88 -8.18
CA GLN A 120 -6.23 -8.91 -9.24
C GLN A 120 -4.79 -9.06 -9.76
N TYR A 121 -3.86 -9.44 -8.88
CA TYR A 121 -2.44 -9.58 -9.19
C TYR A 121 -1.95 -11.04 -9.26
N GLY A 122 -2.86 -12.03 -9.19
CA GLY A 122 -2.51 -13.44 -9.23
C GLY A 122 -1.75 -13.94 -7.99
N ILE A 123 -1.90 -13.27 -6.85
CA ILE A 123 -1.28 -13.67 -5.58
C ILE A 123 -2.12 -14.76 -4.92
N LEU A 124 -1.50 -15.88 -4.52
CA LEU A 124 -2.18 -17.05 -3.98
C LEU A 124 -2.12 -17.16 -2.45
N GLN A 125 -1.30 -16.36 -1.77
CA GLN A 125 -1.02 -16.47 -0.32
C GLN A 125 -1.99 -15.63 0.55
N SER A 126 -3.23 -15.46 0.15
CA SER A 126 -4.20 -14.63 0.89
C SER A 126 -4.46 -15.11 2.31
N ASP A 127 -4.55 -16.43 2.52
CA ASP A 127 -4.90 -17.01 3.82
C ASP A 127 -3.80 -16.75 4.86
N ALA A 128 -2.54 -16.98 4.50
CA ALA A 128 -1.40 -16.72 5.38
C ALA A 128 -1.29 -15.22 5.74
N TYR A 129 -1.60 -14.34 4.79
CA TYR A 129 -1.60 -12.90 5.00
C TYR A 129 -2.72 -12.47 5.97
N LEU A 130 -3.93 -13.02 5.81
CA LEU A 130 -5.08 -12.73 6.68
C LEU A 130 -4.93 -13.26 8.11
N GLU A 131 -4.06 -14.22 8.33
CA GLU A 131 -3.70 -14.74 9.67
C GLU A 131 -2.48 -14.05 10.28
N SER A 132 -1.85 -13.10 9.55
CA SER A 132 -0.62 -12.45 9.99
C SER A 132 -0.88 -11.40 11.07
N ASP A 133 -0.05 -11.44 12.13
CA ASP A 133 0.00 -10.45 13.21
C ASP A 133 1.11 -9.41 13.00
N LEU A 134 1.79 -9.42 11.86
CA LEU A 134 2.82 -8.45 11.54
C LEU A 134 2.28 -7.02 11.56
N LEU A 135 3.08 -6.11 12.03
CA LEU A 135 2.76 -4.69 12.11
C LEU A 135 3.60 -3.88 11.12
N PRO A 136 3.17 -2.69 10.71
CA PRO A 136 4.00 -1.77 9.95
C PRO A 136 5.34 -1.53 10.65
N ALA A 137 6.41 -1.50 9.86
CA ALA A 137 7.76 -1.25 10.36
C ALA A 137 8.02 0.27 10.47
N ASP A 138 8.94 0.66 11.35
CA ASP A 138 9.45 2.02 11.35
C ASP A 138 10.13 2.32 10.01
N PHE A 139 9.93 3.53 9.51
CA PHE A 139 10.67 4.01 8.34
C PHE A 139 12.02 4.57 8.82
N VAL A 140 13.08 4.02 8.31
CA VAL A 140 14.45 4.47 8.55
C VAL A 140 15.02 5.00 7.24
N ASP A 141 15.30 6.30 7.18
CA ASP A 141 15.86 6.92 5.97
C ASP A 141 17.26 6.38 5.71
N THR A 142 17.56 6.13 4.45
CA THR A 142 18.83 5.52 4.04
C THR A 142 20.04 6.46 4.16
N TYR A 143 19.82 7.76 4.29
CA TYR A 143 20.86 8.77 4.24
C TYR A 143 20.79 9.82 5.34
N ASP A 144 19.62 10.09 5.91
CA ASP A 144 19.41 11.15 6.89
C ASP A 144 18.45 10.72 7.99
N MET A 145 18.97 10.40 9.16
CA MET A 145 18.19 9.96 10.32
C MET A 145 17.17 11.00 10.83
N GLU A 146 17.31 12.27 10.45
CA GLU A 146 16.30 13.28 10.79
C GLU A 146 14.98 13.04 10.04
N ASN A 147 15.01 12.22 9.01
CA ASN A 147 13.84 11.81 8.25
C ASN A 147 13.17 10.54 8.77
N ASP A 148 13.70 9.88 9.79
CA ASP A 148 13.13 8.67 10.36
C ASP A 148 11.72 8.93 10.90
N ILE A 149 10.85 7.94 10.76
CA ILE A 149 9.46 8.02 11.19
C ILE A 149 9.08 6.72 11.90
N THR A 150 8.69 6.82 13.17
CA THR A 150 8.05 5.69 13.85
C THR A 150 6.70 5.36 13.22
N ALA A 151 6.42 4.09 12.99
CA ALA A 151 5.18 3.62 12.41
C ALA A 151 3.98 4.05 13.26
N ARG A 152 3.06 4.81 12.66
CA ARG A 152 1.85 5.30 13.34
C ARG A 152 0.70 4.31 13.27
N CYS A 153 0.58 3.59 12.17
CA CYS A 153 -0.38 2.51 12.03
C CYS A 153 0.09 1.32 12.87
N GLN A 154 -0.78 0.83 13.76
CA GLN A 154 -0.46 -0.24 14.71
C GLN A 154 -1.42 -1.42 14.56
N VAL A 155 -2.01 -1.59 13.39
CA VAL A 155 -2.91 -2.69 13.08
C VAL A 155 -2.23 -3.74 12.20
N SER A 156 -2.52 -5.02 12.46
CA SER A 156 -2.09 -6.15 11.62
C SER A 156 -3.13 -6.48 10.55
N PRO A 157 -2.80 -7.26 9.51
CA PRO A 157 -3.76 -7.75 8.54
C PRO A 157 -4.86 -8.62 9.14
N ARG A 158 -4.56 -9.40 10.20
CA ARG A 158 -5.52 -10.30 10.82
C ARG A 158 -6.70 -9.56 11.44
N TRP A 159 -7.92 -10.00 11.12
CA TRP A 159 -9.13 -9.49 11.75
C TRP A 159 -9.32 -10.05 13.14
N LEU A 160 -9.56 -9.20 14.13
CA LEU A 160 -9.86 -9.58 15.50
C LEU A 160 -11.27 -9.11 15.88
N GLU A 161 -12.16 -10.04 16.18
CA GLU A 161 -13.53 -9.69 16.59
C GLU A 161 -13.58 -8.92 17.91
N SER A 162 -12.63 -9.17 18.81
CA SER A 162 -12.50 -8.49 20.10
C SER A 162 -11.96 -7.05 19.99
N ALA A 163 -11.43 -6.66 18.83
CA ALA A 163 -10.95 -5.29 18.62
C ALA A 163 -12.09 -4.28 18.64
N ASP A 164 -11.81 -3.08 19.12
CA ASP A 164 -12.77 -1.98 19.08
C ASP A 164 -13.07 -1.53 17.65
N ARG A 165 -14.09 -0.68 17.52
CA ARG A 165 -14.58 -0.23 16.22
C ARG A 165 -13.56 0.59 15.45
N ASP A 166 -12.79 1.43 16.13
CA ASP A 166 -11.84 2.33 15.49
C ASP A 166 -10.64 1.53 14.95
N THR A 167 -10.16 0.55 15.71
CA THR A 167 -9.14 -0.41 15.26
C THR A 167 -9.61 -1.21 14.04
N LYS A 168 -10.86 -1.69 14.03
CA LYS A 168 -11.44 -2.39 12.87
C LYS A 168 -11.53 -1.47 11.65
N LEU A 169 -11.92 -0.22 11.86
CA LEU A 169 -11.99 0.78 10.79
C LEU A 169 -10.61 1.09 10.23
N GLU A 170 -9.59 1.25 11.10
CA GLU A 170 -8.21 1.45 10.68
C GLU A 170 -7.71 0.30 9.79
N LYS A 171 -8.02 -0.96 10.15
CA LYS A 171 -7.69 -2.14 9.31
C LYS A 171 -8.33 -2.04 7.91
N ILE A 172 -9.61 -1.71 7.86
CA ILE A 172 -10.35 -1.58 6.59
C ILE A 172 -9.72 -0.49 5.71
N ILE A 173 -9.48 0.69 6.30
CA ILE A 173 -8.94 1.83 5.56
C ILE A 173 -7.49 1.55 5.09
N THR A 174 -6.66 0.95 5.93
CA THR A 174 -5.29 0.59 5.58
C THR A 174 -5.24 -0.38 4.41
N GLN A 175 -6.04 -1.44 4.44
CA GLN A 175 -6.08 -2.42 3.35
C GLN A 175 -6.70 -1.85 2.08
N LYS A 176 -7.73 -1.00 2.20
CA LYS A 176 -8.30 -0.26 1.09
C LYS A 176 -7.25 0.63 0.41
N TRP A 177 -6.48 1.38 1.21
CA TRP A 177 -5.44 2.26 0.70
C TRP A 177 -4.34 1.49 -0.06
N ILE A 178 -3.91 0.33 0.45
CA ILE A 178 -2.95 -0.53 -0.26
C ILE A 178 -3.56 -1.05 -1.57
N ALA A 179 -4.79 -1.55 -1.53
CA ALA A 179 -5.45 -2.16 -2.69
C ALA A 179 -5.74 -1.16 -3.81
N MET A 180 -5.92 0.11 -3.48
CA MET A 180 -6.22 1.18 -4.44
C MET A 180 -4.96 1.85 -5.02
N PHE A 181 -3.76 1.38 -4.66
CA PHE A 181 -2.53 1.91 -5.24
C PHE A 181 -2.53 1.75 -6.78
N PRO A 182 -2.12 2.77 -7.56
CA PRO A 182 -1.55 4.07 -7.13
C PRO A 182 -2.57 5.19 -6.87
N GLU A 183 -3.87 4.93 -6.91
CA GLU A 183 -4.94 5.91 -6.75
C GLU A 183 -5.27 6.20 -5.25
N GLY A 184 -4.24 6.39 -4.44
CA GLY A 184 -4.37 6.57 -2.99
C GLY A 184 -5.24 7.76 -2.54
N CYS A 185 -5.40 8.78 -3.39
CA CYS A 185 -6.30 9.90 -3.11
C CYS A 185 -7.78 9.50 -3.02
N GLU A 186 -8.15 8.42 -3.71
CA GLU A 186 -9.53 7.91 -3.71
C GLU A 186 -9.80 6.99 -2.49
N ALA A 187 -8.74 6.56 -1.82
CA ALA A 187 -8.85 5.73 -0.61
C ALA A 187 -9.14 6.54 0.66
N TRP A 188 -9.00 7.87 0.62
CA TRP A 188 -9.29 8.78 1.72
C TRP A 188 -10.77 8.88 2.05
#